data_4995516677cfec371facec3b5f0e9f76
#
_entry.id   4995516677cfec371facec3b5f0e9f76
#
_cell.length_a   1.000
_cell.length_b   1.000
_cell.length_c   1.000
_cell.angle_alpha   90.00
_cell.angle_beta   90.00
_cell.angle_gamma   90.00
#
_symmetry.space_group_name_H-M   'P 1'
#
loop_
_entity.id
_entity.type
_entity.pdbx_description
1 polymer ?
#
loop_
_entity_poly.entity_id
_entity_poly.type
_entity_poly.pdbx_seq_one_letter_code
_entity_poly.pdbx_strand_id
1 'polypeptide(L)'
;FQVTLRSGHPDQDVDIPDADNTHLAAYVQDDWRVHPRLTLNLGVRYEIDTDVNNISRVGDLNPIVLPLFPDTRHRDTNNVAPRLGFNWSTPSGTTSVRGGYGIYYDRVTLEIESLERGLDGRALPVEVRAGNAFFVDPDTGLLPPGAPTLANPFTGFILPGQGASGINVIAPNLQNPMVQQFAIGVERQLGRRGLVSADLVHDRGTDFLIGRTIGEVFNPVVGGPDRVVSLESSAKTEYTGLLVAFERRYGSRVGLRAAYTLSKAMNDANDDQIPFGTGPIDPNDIAREWGPTPNDRRHRLVLSGSADLGAGVQLAALWTVSSGVPMDILMPDGSSRIPVLSRNAGGRVFHTAADLNAYLSQLNAAGGIDGELLPLVSPDARFNDSFQSLDMRVTKVVPIGKLRLSAFAEVFNLFNVTNILGTDTLNYSGFANVLVRDSNDPADPGYLTSSRFGTPVSTAGGVFGSGGPRALQIGARLEF
;
A
#
# COMPACT_ATOMS: atom_id res chain seq x y z
N PHE A 1 -4.70 -25.80 -1.99
CA PHE A 1 -5.15 -24.55 -2.62
C PHE A 1 -6.49 -24.12 -2.02
N GLN A 2 -6.76 -22.85 -2.06
CA GLN A 2 -7.99 -22.25 -1.60
C GLN A 2 -8.72 -21.67 -2.81
N VAL A 3 -9.99 -21.98 -2.96
CA VAL A 3 -10.90 -21.34 -3.91
C VAL A 3 -12.05 -20.79 -3.09
N THR A 4 -12.21 -19.48 -3.09
CA THR A 4 -13.37 -18.83 -2.50
C THR A 4 -14.38 -18.59 -3.62
N LEU A 5 -15.50 -19.28 -3.55
CA LEU A 5 -16.63 -19.04 -4.42
C LEU A 5 -17.58 -18.10 -3.69
N ARG A 6 -17.81 -16.93 -4.24
CA ARG A 6 -18.77 -15.97 -3.74
C ARG A 6 -20.07 -16.20 -4.51
N SER A 7 -21.00 -16.89 -3.91
CA SER A 7 -22.34 -17.10 -4.48
C SER A 7 -23.27 -16.03 -3.95
N GLY A 8 -23.85 -15.24 -4.85
CA GLY A 8 -24.77 -14.19 -4.48
C GLY A 8 -26.16 -14.67 -4.10
N HIS A 9 -26.75 -15.55 -4.85
CA HIS A 9 -28.16 -15.90 -4.69
C HIS A 9 -28.36 -17.41 -4.61
N PRO A 10 -29.29 -17.91 -3.74
CA PRO A 10 -29.61 -19.34 -3.67
C PRO A 10 -30.12 -19.91 -4.99
N ASP A 11 -30.68 -19.07 -5.86
CA ASP A 11 -31.29 -19.46 -7.14
C ASP A 11 -30.39 -19.15 -8.35
N GLN A 12 -29.18 -18.64 -8.12
CA GLN A 12 -28.21 -18.38 -9.19
C GLN A 12 -27.08 -19.40 -9.14
N ASP A 13 -26.71 -19.91 -10.31
CA ASP A 13 -25.43 -20.59 -10.47
C ASP A 13 -24.29 -19.71 -9.93
N VAL A 14 -23.15 -20.32 -9.60
CA VAL A 14 -21.99 -19.69 -8.96
C VAL A 14 -21.37 -18.55 -9.78
N ASP A 15 -22.13 -17.92 -10.65
CA ASP A 15 -21.71 -16.77 -11.41
C ASP A 15 -21.67 -15.51 -10.52
N ILE A 16 -20.59 -14.77 -10.63
CA ILE A 16 -20.53 -13.41 -10.08
C ILE A 16 -21.65 -12.63 -10.79
N PRO A 17 -22.61 -12.05 -10.05
CA PRO A 17 -23.70 -11.32 -10.67
C PRO A 17 -23.14 -10.24 -11.60
N ASP A 18 -23.68 -10.17 -12.81
CA ASP A 18 -23.28 -9.22 -13.84
C ASP A 18 -23.22 -7.79 -13.26
N ALA A 19 -22.01 -7.28 -13.11
CA ALA A 19 -21.77 -5.87 -12.81
C ALA A 19 -21.34 -5.20 -14.10
N ASP A 20 -22.05 -4.17 -14.50
CA ASP A 20 -21.74 -3.39 -15.68
C ASP A 20 -21.81 -1.89 -15.39
N ASN A 21 -20.91 -1.14 -15.97
CA ASN A 21 -20.85 0.30 -15.83
C ASN A 21 -20.43 0.95 -17.17
N THR A 22 -21.10 2.00 -17.56
CA THR A 22 -20.70 2.80 -18.71
C THR A 22 -20.01 4.08 -18.23
N HIS A 23 -18.76 4.23 -18.63
CA HIS A 23 -17.98 5.43 -18.39
C HIS A 23 -18.03 6.37 -19.60
N LEU A 24 -18.50 7.60 -19.37
CA LEU A 24 -18.56 8.65 -20.38
C LEU A 24 -17.63 9.79 -19.96
N ALA A 25 -16.88 10.32 -20.93
CA ALA A 25 -15.99 11.45 -20.67
C ALA A 25 -15.93 12.38 -21.87
N ALA A 26 -15.85 13.69 -21.58
CA ALA A 26 -15.61 14.75 -22.56
C ALA A 26 -14.52 15.69 -22.03
N TYR A 27 -13.72 16.25 -22.91
CA TYR A 27 -12.69 17.20 -22.50
C TYR A 27 -12.43 18.24 -23.59
N VAL A 28 -11.90 19.38 -23.16
CA VAL A 28 -11.29 20.41 -23.98
C VAL A 28 -9.95 20.83 -23.41
N GLN A 29 -8.96 21.01 -24.25
CA GLN A 29 -7.60 21.38 -23.84
C GLN A 29 -6.98 22.30 -24.90
N ASP A 30 -6.16 23.26 -24.40
CA ASP A 30 -5.38 24.17 -25.25
C ASP A 30 -3.96 24.36 -24.69
N ASP A 31 -2.98 24.40 -25.56
CA ASP A 31 -1.58 24.70 -25.26
C ASP A 31 -1.25 26.10 -25.82
N TRP A 32 -1.47 27.11 -25.01
CA TRP A 32 -1.39 28.51 -25.44
C TRP A 32 0.01 29.08 -25.19
N ARG A 33 0.72 29.38 -26.28
CA ARG A 33 1.99 30.08 -26.23
C ARG A 33 1.80 31.60 -26.17
N VAL A 34 1.53 32.13 -24.97
CA VAL A 34 1.29 33.56 -24.72
C VAL A 34 2.51 34.45 -24.96
N HIS A 35 3.69 33.86 -24.83
CA HIS A 35 4.98 34.54 -25.04
C HIS A 35 6.02 33.50 -25.52
N PRO A 36 7.08 33.87 -26.27
CA PRO A 36 8.11 32.91 -26.68
C PRO A 36 8.76 32.11 -25.58
N ARG A 37 8.64 32.57 -24.33
CA ARG A 37 9.19 31.96 -23.12
C ARG A 37 8.16 31.50 -22.11
N LEU A 38 6.86 31.64 -22.44
CA LEU A 38 5.76 31.23 -21.55
C LEU A 38 4.71 30.48 -22.34
N THR A 39 4.52 29.24 -21.96
CA THR A 39 3.42 28.40 -22.43
C THR A 39 2.48 28.13 -21.25
N LEU A 40 1.19 28.26 -21.50
CA LEU A 40 0.11 27.85 -20.59
C LEU A 40 -0.57 26.60 -21.17
N ASN A 41 -0.84 25.65 -20.32
CA ASN A 41 -1.60 24.44 -20.65
C ASN A 41 -2.92 24.55 -19.87
N LEU A 42 -4.04 24.65 -20.57
CA LEU A 42 -5.35 24.87 -19.99
C LEU A 42 -6.28 23.76 -20.44
N GLY A 43 -6.97 23.12 -19.52
CA GLY A 43 -7.90 22.06 -19.87
C GLY A 43 -8.98 21.87 -18.82
N VAL A 44 -10.07 21.29 -19.25
CA VAL A 44 -11.12 20.77 -18.39
C VAL A 44 -11.64 19.46 -18.95
N ARG A 45 -11.86 18.50 -18.08
CA ARG A 45 -12.46 17.21 -18.39
C ARG A 45 -13.69 17.02 -17.50
N TYR A 46 -14.72 16.45 -18.04
CA TYR A 46 -15.88 15.99 -17.30
C TYR A 46 -16.05 14.50 -17.54
N GLU A 47 -16.35 13.74 -16.50
CA GLU A 47 -16.57 12.31 -16.60
C GLU A 47 -17.70 11.86 -15.67
N ILE A 48 -18.36 10.77 -16.06
CA ILE A 48 -19.46 10.18 -15.32
C ILE A 48 -19.47 8.66 -15.51
N ASP A 49 -19.69 7.98 -14.41
CA ASP A 49 -19.97 6.56 -14.35
C ASP A 49 -21.46 6.32 -14.14
N THR A 50 -22.06 5.39 -14.87
CA THR A 50 -23.53 5.25 -14.89
C THR A 50 -24.09 4.44 -13.74
N ASP A 51 -23.34 3.46 -13.22
CA ASP A 51 -23.82 2.51 -12.19
C ASP A 51 -22.80 2.21 -11.07
N VAL A 52 -21.90 3.13 -10.80
CA VAL A 52 -20.80 2.96 -9.84
C VAL A 52 -21.22 2.51 -8.43
N ASN A 53 -22.44 2.74 -8.04
CA ASN A 53 -22.98 2.38 -6.73
C ASN A 53 -24.18 1.43 -6.83
N ASN A 54 -24.25 0.61 -7.88
CA ASN A 54 -25.39 -0.28 -8.12
C ASN A 54 -26.74 0.45 -8.12
N ILE A 55 -26.83 1.65 -8.69
CA ILE A 55 -28.07 2.43 -8.74
C ILE A 55 -29.18 1.70 -9.49
N SER A 56 -28.81 0.83 -10.42
CA SER A 56 -29.74 -0.06 -11.13
C SER A 56 -30.43 -1.08 -10.21
N ARG A 57 -29.92 -1.30 -9.00
CA ARG A 57 -30.45 -2.26 -8.03
C ARG A 57 -31.27 -1.65 -6.90
N VAL A 58 -31.65 -0.38 -7.01
CA VAL A 58 -32.60 0.23 -6.06
C VAL A 58 -33.90 -0.58 -6.05
N GLY A 59 -34.36 -1.01 -4.88
CA GLY A 59 -35.50 -1.90 -4.67
C GLY A 59 -35.13 -3.40 -4.56
N ASP A 60 -33.89 -3.78 -4.83
CA ASP A 60 -33.40 -5.18 -4.73
C ASP A 60 -32.43 -5.37 -3.53
N LEU A 61 -32.32 -4.41 -2.64
CA LEU A 61 -31.50 -4.58 -1.45
C LEU A 61 -32.14 -5.64 -0.52
N ASN A 62 -31.30 -6.45 0.15
CA ASN A 62 -31.80 -7.42 1.11
C ASN A 62 -32.60 -6.73 2.23
N PRO A 63 -33.88 -7.07 2.44
CA PRO A 63 -34.72 -6.40 3.42
C PRO A 63 -34.18 -6.39 4.85
N ILE A 64 -33.33 -7.35 5.22
CA ILE A 64 -32.76 -7.43 6.58
C ILE A 64 -31.82 -6.27 6.90
N VAL A 65 -31.25 -5.60 5.90
CA VAL A 65 -30.34 -4.46 6.10
C VAL A 65 -31.07 -3.10 6.16
N LEU A 66 -32.32 -3.03 5.72
CA LEU A 66 -33.08 -1.78 5.65
C LEU A 66 -33.20 -1.01 6.99
N PRO A 67 -33.20 -1.66 8.18
CA PRO A 67 -33.17 -0.94 9.44
C PRO A 67 -31.91 -0.10 9.68
N LEU A 68 -30.79 -0.50 9.06
CA LEU A 68 -29.48 0.17 9.19
C LEU A 68 -29.12 0.99 7.95
N PHE A 69 -29.66 0.66 6.80
CA PHE A 69 -29.22 1.17 5.51
C PHE A 69 -30.40 1.51 4.59
N PRO A 70 -30.55 2.76 4.11
CA PRO A 70 -31.65 3.15 3.24
C PRO A 70 -31.45 2.60 1.82
N ASP A 71 -32.53 2.10 1.22
CA ASP A 71 -32.53 1.66 -0.18
C ASP A 71 -32.73 2.87 -1.12
N THR A 72 -31.74 3.76 -1.09
CA THR A 72 -31.67 4.93 -1.98
C THR A 72 -30.26 5.06 -2.51
N ARG A 73 -30.13 5.49 -3.77
CA ARG A 73 -28.81 5.66 -4.41
C ARG A 73 -28.82 6.91 -5.29
N HIS A 74 -27.70 7.62 -5.27
CA HIS A 74 -27.51 8.84 -6.05
C HIS A 74 -26.29 8.69 -6.92
N ARG A 75 -26.45 9.02 -8.21
CA ARG A 75 -25.33 9.02 -9.15
C ARG A 75 -24.38 10.17 -8.83
N ASP A 76 -23.09 9.88 -8.85
CA ASP A 76 -22.07 10.91 -8.84
C ASP A 76 -22.05 11.64 -10.19
N THR A 77 -22.24 12.96 -10.18
CA THR A 77 -22.32 13.81 -11.38
C THR A 77 -21.43 15.04 -11.29
N ASN A 78 -20.57 15.14 -10.27
CA ASN A 78 -19.78 16.34 -10.01
C ASN A 78 -18.33 16.27 -10.53
N ASN A 79 -17.97 15.26 -11.32
CA ASN A 79 -16.60 14.95 -11.70
C ASN A 79 -16.04 15.90 -12.77
N VAL A 80 -15.89 17.16 -12.40
CA VAL A 80 -15.26 18.20 -13.21
C VAL A 80 -13.77 18.31 -12.87
N ALA A 81 -12.91 18.03 -13.82
CA ALA A 81 -11.46 17.92 -13.67
C ALA A 81 -10.72 19.05 -14.43
N PRO A 82 -10.59 20.25 -13.86
CA PRO A 82 -9.75 21.30 -14.42
C PRO A 82 -8.26 20.91 -14.36
N ARG A 83 -7.50 21.33 -15.37
CA ARG A 83 -6.05 21.11 -15.47
C ARG A 83 -5.40 22.39 -15.94
N LEU A 84 -4.51 22.93 -15.12
CA LEU A 84 -3.81 24.18 -15.39
C LEU A 84 -2.30 23.93 -15.27
N GLY A 85 -1.55 24.41 -16.24
CA GLY A 85 -0.09 24.30 -16.23
C GLY A 85 0.58 25.52 -16.85
N PHE A 86 1.82 25.71 -16.48
CA PHE A 86 2.68 26.68 -17.15
C PHE A 86 4.11 26.19 -17.23
N ASN A 87 4.81 26.68 -18.25
CA ASN A 87 6.26 26.55 -18.39
C ASN A 87 6.83 27.89 -18.81
N TRP A 88 7.72 28.41 -17.99
CA TRP A 88 8.42 29.66 -18.26
C TRP A 88 9.94 29.46 -18.29
N SER A 89 10.63 30.11 -19.23
CA SER A 89 12.08 30.06 -19.31
C SER A 89 12.72 31.47 -19.34
N THR A 90 13.93 31.56 -18.79
CA THR A 90 14.74 32.79 -18.86
C THR A 90 15.12 33.14 -20.31
N PRO A 91 15.52 34.40 -20.58
CA PRO A 91 16.01 34.79 -21.92
C PRO A 91 17.18 33.97 -22.43
N SER A 92 18.05 33.51 -21.53
CA SER A 92 19.18 32.64 -21.86
C SER A 92 18.82 31.19 -22.10
N GLY A 93 17.58 30.77 -21.77
CA GLY A 93 17.14 29.37 -21.77
C GLY A 93 17.79 28.47 -20.72
N THR A 94 18.62 29.06 -19.84
CA THR A 94 19.38 28.28 -18.84
C THR A 94 18.59 27.95 -17.59
N THR A 95 17.48 28.60 -17.35
CA THR A 95 16.58 28.34 -16.23
C THR A 95 15.15 28.19 -16.74
N SER A 96 14.49 27.14 -16.33
CA SER A 96 13.06 26.90 -16.58
C SER A 96 12.33 26.76 -15.24
N VAL A 97 11.14 27.37 -15.17
CA VAL A 97 10.20 27.19 -14.05
C VAL A 97 8.93 26.62 -14.63
N ARG A 98 8.45 25.55 -14.04
CA ARG A 98 7.20 24.89 -14.43
C ARG A 98 6.30 24.73 -13.23
N GLY A 99 5.02 24.72 -13.45
CA GLY A 99 4.05 24.43 -12.41
C GLY A 99 2.74 23.98 -12.98
N GLY A 100 1.96 23.32 -12.18
CA GLY A 100 0.65 22.83 -12.57
C GLY A 100 -0.24 22.57 -11.37
N TYR A 101 -1.52 22.63 -11.65
CA TYR A 101 -2.59 22.18 -10.76
C TYR A 101 -3.62 21.40 -11.59
N GLY A 102 -4.09 20.29 -11.04
CA GLY A 102 -5.12 19.50 -11.68
C GLY A 102 -5.97 18.74 -10.70
N ILE A 103 -7.21 18.48 -11.10
CA ILE A 103 -8.12 17.56 -10.43
C ILE A 103 -8.23 16.31 -11.30
N TYR A 104 -8.17 15.16 -10.66
CA TYR A 104 -8.24 13.85 -11.29
C TYR A 104 -9.22 12.98 -10.53
N TYR A 105 -10.06 12.25 -11.26
CA TYR A 105 -10.97 11.27 -10.69
C TYR A 105 -10.50 9.87 -11.06
N ASP A 106 -10.65 8.95 -10.13
CA ASP A 106 -10.40 7.54 -10.36
C ASP A 106 -11.72 6.78 -10.48
N ARG A 107 -11.68 5.58 -10.98
CA ARG A 107 -12.85 4.74 -11.18
C ARG A 107 -13.08 3.83 -9.98
N VAL A 108 -14.32 3.63 -9.63
CA VAL A 108 -14.73 2.51 -8.79
C VAL A 108 -14.73 1.25 -9.66
N THR A 109 -14.10 0.19 -9.19
CA THR A 109 -13.97 -1.05 -9.94
C THR A 109 -15.26 -1.85 -9.92
N LEU A 110 -15.57 -2.58 -11.00
CA LEU A 110 -16.74 -3.47 -11.07
C LEU A 110 -16.72 -4.58 -10.02
N GLU A 111 -15.55 -4.92 -9.49
CA GLU A 111 -15.42 -5.86 -8.38
C GLU A 111 -16.22 -5.39 -7.15
N ILE A 112 -16.24 -4.11 -6.86
CA ILE A 112 -16.98 -3.53 -5.73
C ILE A 112 -18.49 -3.72 -5.90
N GLU A 113 -18.99 -3.46 -7.10
CA GLU A 113 -20.40 -3.70 -7.43
C GLU A 113 -20.75 -5.19 -7.31
N SER A 114 -19.88 -6.06 -7.81
CA SER A 114 -20.04 -7.52 -7.71
C SER A 114 -19.99 -7.99 -6.26
N LEU A 115 -19.13 -7.43 -5.43
CA LEU A 115 -19.02 -7.78 -4.01
C LEU A 115 -20.29 -7.45 -3.22
N GLU A 116 -20.95 -6.35 -3.50
CA GLU A 116 -22.27 -6.07 -2.90
C GLU A 116 -23.30 -7.08 -3.40
N ARG A 117 -23.34 -7.33 -4.72
CA ARG A 117 -24.30 -8.28 -5.32
C ARG A 117 -24.10 -9.71 -4.82
N GLY A 118 -22.85 -10.13 -4.62
CA GLY A 118 -22.49 -11.48 -4.20
C GLY A 118 -22.46 -11.71 -2.70
N LEU A 119 -22.44 -10.66 -1.88
CA LEU A 119 -22.32 -10.74 -0.42
C LEU A 119 -23.40 -9.89 0.27
N ASP A 120 -24.62 -9.96 -0.24
CA ASP A 120 -25.78 -9.19 0.28
C ASP A 120 -26.50 -9.88 1.44
N GLY A 121 -25.99 -11.01 1.94
CA GLY A 121 -26.53 -11.76 3.06
C GLY A 121 -27.65 -12.75 2.70
N ARG A 122 -28.04 -12.87 1.42
CA ARG A 122 -29.04 -13.85 0.95
C ARG A 122 -28.50 -15.26 0.78
N ALA A 123 -27.18 -15.39 0.66
CA ALA A 123 -26.51 -16.69 0.59
C ALA A 123 -25.20 -16.67 1.39
N LEU A 124 -24.77 -17.85 1.86
CA LEU A 124 -23.45 -17.99 2.46
C LEU A 124 -22.39 -18.01 1.34
N PRO A 125 -21.29 -17.26 1.49
CA PRO A 125 -20.16 -17.43 0.59
C PRO A 125 -19.60 -18.85 0.76
N VAL A 126 -19.47 -19.57 -0.34
CA VAL A 126 -18.88 -20.91 -0.33
C VAL A 126 -17.36 -20.76 -0.43
N GLU A 127 -16.68 -21.10 0.63
CA GLU A 127 -15.22 -21.18 0.64
C GLU A 127 -14.80 -22.64 0.51
N VAL A 128 -14.13 -22.98 -0.58
CA VAL A 128 -13.59 -24.32 -0.81
C VAL A 128 -12.08 -24.31 -0.53
N ARG A 129 -11.69 -25.02 0.51
CA ARG A 129 -10.28 -25.24 0.87
C ARG A 129 -9.97 -26.72 0.69
N ALA A 130 -9.46 -27.11 -0.47
CA ALA A 130 -9.11 -28.50 -0.73
C ALA A 130 -7.69 -28.82 -0.25
N GLY A 131 -7.53 -29.98 0.39
CA GLY A 131 -6.23 -30.51 0.81
C GLY A 131 -5.62 -29.82 2.04
N ASN A 132 -6.43 -29.18 2.87
CA ASN A 132 -5.95 -28.47 4.05
C ASN A 132 -6.33 -29.20 5.35
N ALA A 133 -5.46 -29.10 6.35
CA ALA A 133 -5.68 -29.57 7.71
C ALA A 133 -6.92 -28.96 8.40
N PHE A 134 -7.47 -27.87 7.87
CA PHE A 134 -8.72 -27.27 8.38
C PHE A 134 -9.94 -28.17 8.32
N PHE A 135 -9.96 -29.15 7.40
CA PHE A 135 -11.08 -30.09 7.27
C PHE A 135 -10.82 -31.42 7.98
N VAL A 136 -9.63 -31.60 8.54
CA VAL A 136 -9.29 -32.84 9.23
C VAL A 136 -9.80 -32.74 10.65
N ASP A 137 -10.62 -33.70 11.04
CA ASP A 137 -11.04 -33.87 12.42
C ASP A 137 -9.78 -34.09 13.29
N PRO A 138 -9.51 -33.25 14.29
CA PRO A 138 -8.30 -33.33 15.10
C PRO A 138 -8.18 -34.63 15.91
N ASP A 139 -9.32 -35.27 16.23
CA ASP A 139 -9.35 -36.49 17.04
C ASP A 139 -9.16 -37.77 16.20
N THR A 140 -9.67 -37.75 14.98
CA THR A 140 -9.61 -38.94 14.10
C THR A 140 -8.55 -38.86 13.01
N GLY A 141 -8.06 -37.66 12.69
CA GLY A 141 -7.15 -37.42 11.58
C GLY A 141 -7.77 -37.62 10.21
N LEU A 142 -9.10 -37.74 10.11
CA LEU A 142 -9.84 -38.04 8.87
C LEU A 142 -10.60 -36.79 8.39
N LEU A 143 -10.84 -36.74 7.07
CA LEU A 143 -11.75 -35.75 6.50
C LEU A 143 -13.19 -36.14 6.80
N PRO A 144 -14.07 -35.23 7.23
CA PRO A 144 -15.47 -35.50 7.42
C PRO A 144 -16.16 -35.90 6.08
N PRO A 145 -17.22 -36.71 6.14
CA PRO A 145 -17.96 -37.09 4.94
C PRO A 145 -18.46 -35.86 4.17
N GLY A 146 -18.23 -35.84 2.87
CA GLY A 146 -18.63 -34.70 2.01
C GLY A 146 -17.66 -33.54 1.99
N ALA A 147 -16.55 -33.58 2.72
CA ALA A 147 -15.53 -32.54 2.65
C ALA A 147 -14.95 -32.38 1.25
N PRO A 148 -14.60 -31.13 0.83
CA PRO A 148 -14.00 -30.90 -0.47
C PRO A 148 -12.63 -31.57 -0.59
N THR A 149 -12.38 -32.14 -1.75
CA THR A 149 -11.09 -32.74 -2.13
C THR A 149 -10.56 -32.08 -3.40
N LEU A 150 -9.30 -32.31 -3.74
CA LEU A 150 -8.72 -31.86 -5.02
C LEU A 150 -9.46 -32.44 -6.23
N ALA A 151 -9.99 -33.69 -6.10
CA ALA A 151 -10.73 -34.36 -7.16
C ALA A 151 -12.19 -33.88 -7.24
N ASN A 152 -12.75 -33.41 -6.15
CA ASN A 152 -14.11 -32.89 -6.07
C ASN A 152 -14.14 -31.69 -5.12
N PRO A 153 -13.78 -30.47 -5.60
CA PRO A 153 -13.71 -29.29 -4.76
C PRO A 153 -15.08 -28.68 -4.42
N PHE A 154 -16.13 -29.02 -5.15
CA PHE A 154 -17.46 -28.40 -5.05
C PHE A 154 -18.49 -29.38 -4.47
N THR A 155 -18.37 -29.67 -3.21
CA THR A 155 -19.27 -30.66 -2.55
C THR A 155 -20.47 -30.02 -1.84
N GLY A 156 -20.59 -28.70 -1.82
CA GLY A 156 -21.59 -28.01 -1.02
C GLY A 156 -21.38 -28.14 0.50
N PHE A 157 -20.22 -28.63 0.93
CA PHE A 157 -19.88 -28.79 2.32
C PHE A 157 -19.64 -27.42 2.98
N ILE A 158 -20.43 -27.09 3.99
CA ILE A 158 -20.28 -25.87 4.79
C ILE A 158 -19.69 -26.28 6.14
N LEU A 159 -18.56 -25.68 6.53
CA LEU A 159 -17.98 -25.90 7.85
C LEU A 159 -18.93 -25.35 8.93
N PRO A 160 -19.34 -26.16 9.91
CA PRO A 160 -20.08 -25.65 11.05
C PRO A 160 -19.26 -24.58 11.79
N GLY A 161 -19.85 -23.39 12.00
CA GLY A 161 -19.22 -22.34 12.77
C GLY A 161 -18.31 -21.38 12.00
N GLN A 162 -18.18 -21.50 10.68
CA GLN A 162 -17.64 -20.40 9.88
C GLN A 162 -18.73 -19.34 9.78
N GLY A 163 -18.53 -18.29 10.57
CA GLY A 163 -19.42 -17.13 10.59
C GLY A 163 -19.52 -16.47 9.20
N ALA A 164 -20.58 -15.75 9.01
CA ALA A 164 -20.78 -14.94 7.82
C ALA A 164 -19.59 -14.03 7.57
N SER A 165 -19.25 -13.86 6.31
CA SER A 165 -18.21 -12.92 5.88
C SER A 165 -18.60 -11.46 6.07
N GLY A 166 -19.82 -11.18 6.56
CA GLY A 166 -20.45 -9.89 6.63
C GLY A 166 -21.32 -9.62 5.39
N ILE A 167 -22.30 -8.74 5.56
CA ILE A 167 -23.15 -8.25 4.49
C ILE A 167 -22.55 -6.97 3.95
N ASN A 168 -22.30 -6.89 2.66
CA ASN A 168 -21.74 -5.71 2.01
C ASN A 168 -22.84 -4.87 1.40
N VAL A 169 -22.77 -3.55 1.64
CA VAL A 169 -23.63 -2.55 1.02
C VAL A 169 -22.80 -1.38 0.52
N ILE A 170 -23.21 -0.74 -0.54
CA ILE A 170 -22.55 0.46 -1.08
C ILE A 170 -23.31 1.71 -0.66
N ALA A 171 -22.62 2.68 -0.08
CA ALA A 171 -23.24 3.92 0.39
C ALA A 171 -24.09 4.60 -0.69
N PRO A 172 -25.26 5.15 -0.31
CA PRO A 172 -26.20 5.74 -1.28
C PRO A 172 -25.61 6.87 -2.13
N ASN A 173 -24.64 7.59 -1.59
CA ASN A 173 -23.98 8.76 -2.16
C ASN A 173 -22.49 8.50 -2.46
N LEU A 174 -22.14 7.27 -2.84
CA LEU A 174 -20.77 6.93 -3.22
C LEU A 174 -20.28 7.89 -4.31
N GLN A 175 -19.05 8.40 -4.15
CA GLN A 175 -18.39 9.29 -5.09
C GLN A 175 -17.14 8.62 -5.66
N ASN A 176 -16.75 9.04 -6.87
CA ASN A 176 -15.49 8.64 -7.43
C ASN A 176 -14.32 9.23 -6.62
N PRO A 177 -13.28 8.46 -6.32
CA PRO A 177 -12.07 9.00 -5.68
C PRO A 177 -11.52 10.19 -6.46
N MET A 178 -11.21 11.26 -5.75
CA MET A 178 -10.70 12.50 -6.34
C MET A 178 -9.31 12.83 -5.80
N VAL A 179 -8.40 13.24 -6.68
CA VAL A 179 -7.06 13.76 -6.30
C VAL A 179 -6.88 15.16 -6.84
N GLN A 180 -6.56 16.10 -5.98
CA GLN A 180 -6.03 17.41 -6.31
C GLN A 180 -4.52 17.35 -6.29
N GLN A 181 -3.89 17.63 -7.41
CA GLN A 181 -2.44 17.61 -7.55
C GLN A 181 -1.91 18.99 -7.82
N PHE A 182 -0.92 19.42 -7.06
CA PHE A 182 -0.16 20.64 -7.26
C PHE A 182 1.31 20.30 -7.42
N ALA A 183 1.96 20.91 -8.41
CA ALA A 183 3.40 20.78 -8.60
C ALA A 183 4.01 22.11 -9.01
N ILE A 184 5.18 22.43 -8.48
CA ILE A 184 6.03 23.55 -8.92
C ILE A 184 7.48 23.11 -8.93
N GLY A 185 8.19 23.42 -9.99
CA GLY A 185 9.58 23.03 -10.15
C GLY A 185 10.43 24.08 -10.85
N VAL A 186 11.70 24.04 -10.51
CA VAL A 186 12.74 24.83 -11.16
C VAL A 186 13.84 23.91 -11.67
N GLU A 187 14.26 24.15 -12.88
CA GLU A 187 15.42 23.49 -13.48
C GLU A 187 16.42 24.53 -13.96
N ARG A 188 17.70 24.32 -13.65
CA ARG A 188 18.77 25.21 -14.05
C ARG A 188 19.96 24.49 -14.61
N GLN A 189 20.37 24.90 -15.79
CA GLN A 189 21.60 24.46 -16.41
C GLN A 189 22.81 25.12 -15.73
N LEU A 190 23.77 24.34 -15.26
CA LEU A 190 25.02 24.75 -14.62
C LEU A 190 26.17 24.63 -15.62
N GLY A 191 26.42 25.71 -16.36
CA GLY A 191 27.36 25.69 -17.49
C GLY A 191 26.88 24.76 -18.58
N ARG A 192 27.83 24.19 -19.36
CA ARG A 192 27.50 23.33 -20.54
C ARG A 192 27.18 21.86 -20.17
N ARG A 193 27.43 21.43 -18.93
CA ARG A 193 27.50 20.01 -18.59
C ARG A 193 26.84 19.67 -17.26
N GLY A 194 26.19 20.61 -16.63
CA GLY A 194 25.52 20.39 -15.35
C GLY A 194 24.06 20.78 -15.43
N LEU A 195 23.23 20.10 -14.67
CA LEU A 195 21.82 20.38 -14.48
C LEU A 195 21.46 20.19 -13.00
N VAL A 196 20.68 21.11 -12.47
CA VAL A 196 20.05 20.95 -11.16
C VAL A 196 18.56 21.20 -11.29
N SER A 197 17.75 20.39 -10.64
CA SER A 197 16.32 20.61 -10.54
C SER A 197 15.84 20.44 -9.11
N ALA A 198 14.77 21.15 -8.78
CA ALA A 198 14.04 21.01 -7.55
C ALA A 198 12.54 21.13 -7.87
N ASP A 199 11.78 20.11 -7.48
CA ASP A 199 10.34 20.04 -7.69
C ASP A 199 9.65 19.80 -6.33
N LEU A 200 8.66 20.63 -6.02
CA LEU A 200 7.72 20.44 -4.92
C LEU A 200 6.42 19.87 -5.50
N VAL A 201 5.96 18.77 -4.96
CA VAL A 201 4.70 18.13 -5.31
C VAL A 201 3.84 18.02 -4.06
N HIS A 202 2.56 18.31 -4.20
CA HIS A 202 1.57 18.11 -3.15
C HIS A 202 0.28 17.53 -3.77
N ASP A 203 -0.10 16.36 -3.31
CA ASP A 203 -1.32 15.65 -3.71
C ASP A 203 -2.23 15.53 -2.51
N ARG A 204 -3.51 15.84 -2.70
CA ARG A 204 -4.56 15.64 -1.72
C ARG A 204 -5.68 14.83 -2.36
N GLY A 205 -5.89 13.62 -1.85
CA GLY A 205 -6.98 12.76 -2.26
C GLY A 205 -8.13 12.80 -1.26
N THR A 206 -9.36 12.80 -1.78
CA THR A 206 -10.61 12.69 -1.03
C THR A 206 -11.50 11.65 -1.71
N ASP A 207 -12.54 11.25 -1.01
CA ASP A 207 -13.55 10.33 -1.53
C ASP A 207 -12.99 8.93 -1.88
N PHE A 208 -11.83 8.57 -1.29
CA PHE A 208 -11.30 7.21 -1.39
C PHE A 208 -12.18 6.24 -0.63
N LEU A 209 -12.17 4.99 -1.08
CA LEU A 209 -13.08 3.97 -0.60
C LEU A 209 -12.60 3.38 0.71
N ILE A 210 -13.53 3.17 1.63
CA ILE A 210 -13.31 2.49 2.90
C ILE A 210 -14.55 1.68 3.28
N GLY A 211 -14.35 0.44 3.72
CA GLY A 211 -15.41 -0.38 4.30
C GLY A 211 -15.57 -0.06 5.78
N ARG A 212 -16.76 0.29 6.22
CA ARG A 212 -17.08 0.58 7.62
C ARG A 212 -18.21 -0.29 8.13
N THR A 213 -18.00 -0.98 9.23
CA THR A 213 -19.09 -1.68 9.92
C THR A 213 -20.08 -0.67 10.47
N ILE A 214 -21.34 -0.74 10.03
CA ILE A 214 -22.43 0.20 10.42
C ILE A 214 -23.40 -0.41 11.44
N GLY A 215 -23.27 -1.70 11.72
CA GLY A 215 -24.08 -2.40 12.70
C GLY A 215 -24.16 -3.89 12.40
N GLU A 216 -25.06 -4.56 13.11
CA GLU A 216 -25.38 -5.98 12.94
C GLU A 216 -26.87 -6.17 12.74
N VAL A 217 -27.23 -7.18 11.96
CA VAL A 217 -28.61 -7.64 11.72
C VAL A 217 -28.70 -9.12 11.98
N PHE A 218 -29.91 -9.61 12.33
CA PHE A 218 -30.14 -11.04 12.36
C PHE A 218 -30.26 -11.58 10.92
N ASN A 219 -29.33 -12.44 10.53
CA ASN A 219 -29.35 -13.07 9.21
C ASN A 219 -29.88 -14.52 9.35
N PRO A 220 -31.05 -14.83 8.80
CA PRO A 220 -31.65 -16.17 8.90
C PRO A 220 -30.83 -17.23 8.17
N VAL A 221 -30.03 -16.87 7.16
CA VAL A 221 -29.15 -17.78 6.43
C VAL A 221 -28.01 -18.27 7.32
N VAL A 222 -27.48 -17.40 8.17
CA VAL A 222 -26.43 -17.73 9.16
C VAL A 222 -27.02 -18.32 10.43
N GLY A 223 -28.29 -17.99 10.71
CA GLY A 223 -28.96 -18.35 11.95
C GLY A 223 -28.51 -17.52 13.17
N GLY A 224 -27.98 -16.31 12.95
CA GLY A 224 -27.41 -15.47 13.98
C GLY A 224 -27.16 -14.04 13.55
N PRO A 225 -26.49 -13.23 14.41
CA PRO A 225 -26.07 -11.88 14.07
C PRO A 225 -25.03 -11.91 12.94
N ASP A 226 -25.17 -10.97 12.01
CA ASP A 226 -24.27 -10.76 10.89
C ASP A 226 -23.96 -9.28 10.77
N ARG A 227 -22.68 -8.93 10.62
CA ARG A 227 -22.26 -7.52 10.53
C ARG A 227 -22.58 -6.97 9.15
N VAL A 228 -22.99 -5.72 9.12
CA VAL A 228 -23.20 -4.97 7.88
C VAL A 228 -22.04 -4.01 7.66
N VAL A 229 -21.36 -4.15 6.53
CA VAL A 229 -20.24 -3.33 6.11
C VAL A 229 -20.68 -2.42 4.98
N SER A 230 -20.67 -1.12 5.22
CA SER A 230 -20.93 -0.10 4.20
C SER A 230 -19.64 0.33 3.54
N LEU A 231 -19.60 0.29 2.23
CA LEU A 231 -18.55 0.92 1.44
C LEU A 231 -18.87 2.40 1.28
N GLU A 232 -17.97 3.24 1.75
CA GLU A 232 -18.13 4.70 1.78
C GLU A 232 -16.97 5.38 1.07
N SER A 233 -17.23 6.52 0.42
CA SER A 233 -16.23 7.42 -0.13
C SER A 233 -15.80 8.46 0.92
N SER A 234 -15.24 8.01 2.04
CA SER A 234 -14.85 8.87 3.16
C SER A 234 -13.37 8.88 3.49
N ALA A 235 -12.60 7.98 2.89
CA ALA A 235 -11.16 7.91 3.11
C ALA A 235 -10.40 9.02 2.37
N LYS A 236 -9.22 9.35 2.89
CA LYS A 236 -8.37 10.45 2.43
C LYS A 236 -6.94 10.01 2.27
N THR A 237 -6.22 10.69 1.38
CA THR A 237 -4.78 10.53 1.22
C THR A 237 -4.10 11.88 1.02
N GLU A 238 -2.87 12.01 1.46
CA GLU A 238 -2.06 13.20 1.26
C GLU A 238 -0.62 12.80 1.00
N TYR A 239 -0.03 13.39 -0.03
CA TYR A 239 1.39 13.29 -0.31
C TYR A 239 2.01 14.68 -0.43
N THR A 240 3.17 14.87 0.19
CA THR A 240 4.02 16.06 -0.04
C THR A 240 5.45 15.60 -0.23
N GLY A 241 6.07 16.03 -1.33
CA GLY A 241 7.43 15.64 -1.69
C GLY A 241 8.25 16.79 -2.26
N LEU A 242 9.49 16.95 -1.77
CA LEU A 242 10.53 17.76 -2.38
C LEU A 242 11.51 16.81 -3.08
N LEU A 243 11.60 16.93 -4.40
CA LEU A 243 12.48 16.13 -5.25
C LEU A 243 13.60 17.03 -5.76
N VAL A 244 14.85 16.73 -5.40
CA VAL A 244 16.02 17.46 -5.86
C VAL A 244 16.90 16.52 -6.68
N ALA A 245 17.29 16.96 -7.88
CA ALA A 245 18.20 16.18 -8.72
C ALA A 245 19.36 17.06 -9.19
N PHE A 246 20.51 16.45 -9.25
CA PHE A 246 21.73 17.04 -9.80
C PHE A 246 22.35 16.07 -10.79
N GLU A 247 22.66 16.55 -11.98
CA GLU A 247 23.40 15.78 -12.99
C GLU A 247 24.59 16.59 -13.49
N ARG A 248 25.73 15.94 -13.63
CA ARG A 248 26.91 16.57 -14.21
C ARG A 248 27.76 15.60 -14.98
N ARG A 249 28.26 16.07 -16.12
CA ARG A 249 29.25 15.36 -16.92
C ARG A 249 30.60 16.08 -16.89
N TYR A 250 31.63 15.40 -16.44
CA TYR A 250 33.01 15.89 -16.41
C TYR A 250 33.74 15.40 -17.64
N GLY A 251 33.77 16.22 -18.72
CA GLY A 251 34.29 15.81 -19.99
C GLY A 251 33.40 14.76 -20.66
N SER A 252 34.03 13.90 -21.46
CA SER A 252 33.39 12.73 -22.07
C SER A 252 33.51 11.46 -21.22
N ARG A 253 34.24 11.53 -20.09
CA ARG A 253 34.69 10.34 -19.37
C ARG A 253 33.95 10.08 -18.06
N VAL A 254 33.42 11.08 -17.41
CA VAL A 254 32.77 10.91 -16.09
C VAL A 254 31.37 11.52 -16.11
N GLY A 255 30.39 10.76 -15.70
CA GLY A 255 29.02 11.21 -15.43
C GLY A 255 28.65 10.93 -13.98
N LEU A 256 27.97 11.88 -13.33
CA LEU A 256 27.43 11.75 -11.99
C LEU A 256 25.99 12.24 -11.96
N ARG A 257 25.11 11.51 -11.28
CA ARG A 257 23.76 11.91 -10.96
C ARG A 257 23.48 11.65 -9.48
N ALA A 258 22.90 12.64 -8.83
CA ALA A 258 22.37 12.54 -7.47
C ALA A 258 20.89 12.89 -7.50
N ALA A 259 20.05 12.09 -6.89
CA ALA A 259 18.64 12.38 -6.72
C ALA A 259 18.25 12.15 -5.26
N TYR A 260 17.63 13.16 -4.67
CA TYR A 260 17.16 13.11 -3.29
C TYR A 260 15.69 13.45 -3.23
N THR A 261 14.94 12.64 -2.49
CA THR A 261 13.53 12.87 -2.20
C THR A 261 13.34 12.97 -0.70
N LEU A 262 12.72 14.07 -0.27
CA LEU A 262 12.16 14.24 1.05
C LEU A 262 10.65 14.22 0.91
N SER A 263 9.96 13.22 1.47
CA SER A 263 8.52 13.10 1.27
C SER A 263 7.78 12.64 2.53
N LYS A 264 6.49 12.89 2.53
CA LYS A 264 5.53 12.42 3.53
C LYS A 264 4.28 11.96 2.80
N ALA A 265 3.89 10.71 3.03
CA ALA A 265 2.65 10.13 2.53
C ALA A 265 1.78 9.68 3.71
N MET A 266 0.53 10.12 3.73
CA MET A 266 -0.45 9.85 4.79
C MET A 266 -1.76 9.37 4.17
N ASN A 267 -2.47 8.48 4.83
CA ASN A 267 -3.83 8.11 4.49
C ASN A 267 -4.58 7.55 5.69
N ASP A 268 -5.87 7.30 5.55
CA ASP A 268 -6.72 6.67 6.55
C ASP A 268 -7.36 5.35 6.08
N ALA A 269 -6.96 4.86 4.90
CA ALA A 269 -7.31 3.53 4.41
C ALA A 269 -6.11 2.88 3.71
N ASN A 270 -5.93 1.57 3.86
CA ASN A 270 -4.77 0.86 3.32
C ASN A 270 -5.03 0.15 1.99
N ASP A 271 -6.27 -0.19 1.70
CA ASP A 271 -6.63 -1.02 0.57
C ASP A 271 -7.85 -0.44 -0.14
N ASP A 272 -7.68 -0.12 -1.41
CA ASP A 272 -8.70 0.40 -2.30
C ASP A 272 -9.30 -0.68 -3.22
N GLN A 273 -8.69 -1.87 -3.28
CA GLN A 273 -9.16 -2.96 -4.12
C GLN A 273 -10.24 -3.80 -3.44
N ILE A 274 -10.08 -4.07 -2.13
CA ILE A 274 -11.04 -4.84 -1.35
C ILE A 274 -11.38 -4.10 -0.05
N PRO A 275 -11.98 -2.92 -0.12
CA PRO A 275 -12.20 -2.06 1.05
C PRO A 275 -13.16 -2.65 2.09
N PHE A 276 -13.99 -3.65 1.72
CA PHE A 276 -14.85 -4.34 2.66
C PHE A 276 -14.09 -5.21 3.68
N GLY A 277 -12.86 -5.65 3.35
CA GLY A 277 -12.05 -6.53 4.18
C GLY A 277 -11.18 -5.83 5.22
N THR A 278 -10.89 -4.55 5.03
CA THR A 278 -9.90 -3.78 5.79
C THR A 278 -10.50 -2.51 6.39
N GLY A 279 -11.54 -2.67 7.19
CA GLY A 279 -12.19 -1.56 7.89
C GLY A 279 -11.30 -0.91 8.96
N PRO A 280 -11.69 0.27 9.44
CA PRO A 280 -11.03 0.93 10.56
C PRO A 280 -11.12 0.07 11.84
N ILE A 281 -10.11 0.18 12.69
CA ILE A 281 -10.11 -0.49 14.00
C ILE A 281 -11.31 -0.04 14.83
N ASP A 282 -11.58 1.25 14.84
CA ASP A 282 -12.82 1.80 15.42
C ASP A 282 -13.70 2.38 14.31
N PRO A 283 -14.80 1.73 13.95
CA PRO A 283 -15.70 2.22 12.90
C PRO A 283 -16.39 3.55 13.25
N ASN A 284 -16.36 3.96 14.52
CA ASN A 284 -16.97 5.23 14.98
C ASN A 284 -15.94 6.37 15.02
N ASP A 285 -14.63 6.09 14.94
CA ASP A 285 -13.57 7.09 14.98
C ASP A 285 -12.53 6.87 13.86
N ILE A 286 -12.93 7.11 12.62
CA ILE A 286 -12.06 6.99 11.45
C ILE A 286 -10.85 7.96 11.53
N ALA A 287 -10.95 9.05 12.29
CA ALA A 287 -9.85 10.00 12.42
C ALA A 287 -8.58 9.36 13.01
N ARG A 288 -8.71 8.30 13.81
CA ARG A 288 -7.59 7.53 14.36
C ARG A 288 -6.84 6.70 13.30
N GLU A 289 -7.45 6.50 12.13
CA GLU A 289 -6.81 5.80 11.01
C GLU A 289 -5.85 6.70 10.24
N TRP A 290 -5.90 8.03 10.43
CA TRP A 290 -4.99 8.94 9.73
C TRP A 290 -3.55 8.74 10.18
N GLY A 291 -2.73 8.14 9.32
CA GLY A 291 -1.34 7.82 9.62
C GLY A 291 -0.47 7.67 8.37
N PRO A 292 0.83 7.41 8.53
CA PRO A 292 1.73 7.15 7.40
C PRO A 292 1.21 6.01 6.52
N THR A 293 1.32 6.18 5.19
CA THR A 293 1.04 5.06 4.27
C THR A 293 2.07 3.94 4.48
N PRO A 294 1.75 2.67 4.21
CA PRO A 294 2.69 1.56 4.38
C PRO A 294 4.01 1.73 3.61
N ASN A 295 3.98 2.52 2.54
CA ASN A 295 5.13 2.76 1.66
C ASN A 295 5.82 4.11 1.92
N ASP A 296 5.44 4.88 2.96
CA ASP A 296 6.07 6.17 3.27
C ASP A 296 7.56 5.98 3.56
N ARG A 297 8.40 6.64 2.77
CA ARG A 297 9.84 6.72 3.00
C ARG A 297 10.26 8.18 3.08
N ARG A 298 10.51 8.65 4.30
CA ARG A 298 10.80 10.07 4.56
C ARG A 298 11.97 10.60 3.74
N HIS A 299 13.03 9.81 3.61
CA HIS A 299 14.25 10.17 2.91
C HIS A 299 14.62 9.09 1.91
N ARG A 300 14.93 9.48 0.69
CA ARG A 300 15.50 8.59 -0.32
C ARG A 300 16.60 9.31 -1.07
N LEU A 301 17.81 8.74 -1.08
CA LEU A 301 18.97 9.21 -1.85
C LEU A 301 19.36 8.14 -2.86
N VAL A 302 19.53 8.56 -4.10
CA VAL A 302 20.09 7.72 -5.17
C VAL A 302 21.28 8.44 -5.77
N LEU A 303 22.45 7.86 -5.66
CA LEU A 303 23.66 8.31 -6.32
C LEU A 303 24.03 7.32 -7.44
N SER A 304 24.21 7.82 -8.63
CA SER A 304 24.66 6.98 -9.76
C SER A 304 25.75 7.70 -10.52
N GLY A 305 26.68 6.90 -11.06
CA GLY A 305 27.76 7.46 -11.86
C GLY A 305 28.44 6.44 -12.73
N SER A 306 29.15 6.97 -13.74
CA SER A 306 30.01 6.16 -14.59
C SER A 306 31.30 6.90 -14.89
N ALA A 307 32.39 6.16 -15.00
CA ALA A 307 33.70 6.69 -15.35
C ALA A 307 34.36 5.82 -16.41
N ASP A 308 34.88 6.46 -17.46
CA ASP A 308 35.80 5.85 -18.40
C ASP A 308 37.24 6.05 -17.87
N LEU A 309 37.82 4.97 -17.39
CA LEU A 309 39.17 4.96 -16.79
C LEU A 309 40.28 4.89 -17.84
N GLY A 310 39.93 4.86 -19.12
CA GLY A 310 40.86 4.69 -20.23
C GLY A 310 41.15 3.21 -20.54
N ALA A 311 41.93 2.99 -21.59
CA ALA A 311 42.25 1.65 -22.05
C ALA A 311 41.03 0.71 -22.25
N GLY A 312 39.83 1.25 -22.52
CA GLY A 312 38.59 0.50 -22.67
C GLY A 312 38.00 -0.02 -21.36
N VAL A 313 38.39 0.52 -20.19
CA VAL A 313 37.83 0.16 -18.89
C VAL A 313 36.80 1.20 -18.49
N GLN A 314 35.59 0.74 -18.18
CA GLN A 314 34.50 1.57 -17.68
C GLN A 314 34.05 1.06 -16.29
N LEU A 315 33.83 1.99 -15.37
CA LEU A 315 33.24 1.74 -14.06
C LEU A 315 31.87 2.41 -14.00
N ALA A 316 30.86 1.70 -13.49
CA ALA A 316 29.58 2.25 -13.14
C ALA A 316 29.19 1.86 -11.71
N ALA A 317 28.49 2.74 -11.02
CA ALA A 317 28.00 2.51 -9.67
C ALA A 317 26.61 3.10 -9.47
N LEU A 318 25.79 2.43 -8.67
CA LEU A 318 24.47 2.88 -8.21
C LEU A 318 24.39 2.63 -6.72
N TRP A 319 24.20 3.69 -5.96
CA TRP A 319 23.98 3.61 -4.52
C TRP A 319 22.61 4.16 -4.16
N THR A 320 21.78 3.32 -3.54
CA THR A 320 20.44 3.68 -3.06
C THR A 320 20.42 3.58 -1.55
N VAL A 321 19.95 4.65 -0.90
CA VAL A 321 19.71 4.70 0.55
C VAL A 321 18.32 5.27 0.78
N SER A 322 17.53 4.67 1.66
CA SER A 322 16.24 5.24 2.06
C SER A 322 15.89 4.91 3.51
N SER A 323 15.01 5.74 4.11
CA SER A 323 14.41 5.46 5.40
C SER A 323 13.66 4.13 5.38
N GLY A 324 13.48 3.54 6.55
CA GLY A 324 12.61 2.38 6.76
C GLY A 324 11.16 2.67 6.42
N VAL A 325 10.40 1.60 6.21
CA VAL A 325 8.94 1.67 6.04
C VAL A 325 8.25 1.83 7.38
N PRO A 326 7.08 2.45 7.40
CA PRO A 326 6.23 2.49 8.58
C PRO A 326 5.76 1.11 9.02
N MET A 327 5.42 0.99 10.29
CA MET A 327 4.80 -0.20 10.86
C MET A 327 3.76 0.20 11.91
N ASP A 328 2.75 -0.63 12.09
CA ASP A 328 1.77 -0.47 13.15
C ASP A 328 2.21 -1.20 14.43
N ILE A 329 1.68 -0.78 15.59
CA ILE A 329 1.85 -1.46 16.86
C ILE A 329 0.47 -1.54 17.52
N LEU A 330 -0.08 -2.75 17.52
CA LEU A 330 -1.41 -3.01 18.06
C LEU A 330 -1.33 -3.42 19.53
N MET A 331 -2.43 -3.29 20.24
CA MET A 331 -2.61 -3.85 21.59
C MET A 331 -2.50 -5.38 21.55
N PRO A 332 -2.16 -6.04 22.67
CA PRO A 332 -1.97 -7.48 22.71
C PRO A 332 -3.15 -8.32 22.22
N ASP A 333 -4.36 -7.83 22.35
CA ASP A 333 -5.59 -8.46 21.85
C ASP A 333 -5.85 -8.22 20.36
N GLY A 334 -5.08 -7.33 19.73
CA GLY A 334 -5.26 -6.92 18.32
C GLY A 334 -6.45 -5.98 18.08
N SER A 335 -7.22 -5.64 19.13
CA SER A 335 -8.46 -4.86 18.99
C SER A 335 -8.24 -3.39 18.73
N SER A 336 -7.09 -2.85 19.11
CA SER A 336 -6.79 -1.42 19.01
C SER A 336 -5.28 -1.17 18.88
N ARG A 337 -4.91 0.08 18.61
CA ARG A 337 -3.52 0.54 18.64
C ARG A 337 -3.14 1.02 20.04
N ILE A 338 -1.84 0.97 20.34
CA ILE A 338 -1.31 1.66 21.51
C ILE A 338 -1.75 3.13 21.47
N PRO A 339 -2.26 3.70 22.59
CA PRO A 339 -3.00 4.97 22.58
C PRO A 339 -2.31 6.17 21.95
N VAL A 340 -0.98 6.23 22.02
CA VAL A 340 -0.18 7.34 21.46
C VAL A 340 -0.03 7.27 19.93
N LEU A 341 -0.38 6.14 19.32
CA LEU A 341 -0.12 5.89 17.91
C LEU A 341 -1.32 6.14 17.01
N SER A 342 -1.08 6.84 15.93
CA SER A 342 -1.86 6.73 14.72
C SER A 342 -1.42 5.52 13.89
N ARG A 343 -2.22 5.15 12.90
CA ARG A 343 -1.93 4.00 12.02
C ARG A 343 -0.52 4.07 11.42
N ASN A 344 0.18 2.96 11.41
CA ASN A 344 1.53 2.80 10.86
C ASN A 344 2.59 3.73 11.48
N ALA A 345 2.30 4.43 12.58
CA ALA A 345 3.23 5.38 13.18
C ALA A 345 4.25 4.73 14.13
N GLY A 346 4.17 3.43 14.38
CA GLY A 346 5.00 2.75 15.38
C GLY A 346 6.48 3.03 15.23
N GLY A 347 7.08 2.74 14.08
CA GLY A 347 8.51 3.01 13.81
C GLY A 347 8.87 4.49 13.60
N ARG A 348 7.89 5.40 13.60
CA ARG A 348 8.11 6.86 13.56
C ARG A 348 8.12 7.47 14.96
N VAL A 349 7.44 6.85 15.91
CA VAL A 349 7.37 7.29 17.31
C VAL A 349 8.42 6.55 18.16
N PHE A 350 8.53 5.25 17.97
CA PHE A 350 9.51 4.42 18.67
C PHE A 350 10.57 3.94 17.68
N HIS A 351 11.83 4.30 17.92
CA HIS A 351 12.93 3.90 17.04
C HIS A 351 13.57 2.57 17.43
N THR A 352 13.41 2.19 18.69
CA THR A 352 13.98 0.95 19.28
C THR A 352 12.99 0.26 20.20
N ALA A 353 13.23 -1.02 20.48
CA ALA A 353 12.48 -1.77 21.47
C ALA A 353 12.58 -1.13 22.86
N ALA A 354 13.72 -0.52 23.19
CA ALA A 354 13.90 0.18 24.45
C ALA A 354 13.00 1.41 24.59
N ASP A 355 12.81 2.17 23.51
CA ASP A 355 11.91 3.34 23.50
C ASP A 355 10.46 2.90 23.74
N LEU A 356 10.02 1.83 23.07
CA LEU A 356 8.69 1.26 23.24
C LEU A 356 8.51 0.72 24.67
N ASN A 357 9.45 -0.06 25.16
CA ASN A 357 9.38 -0.62 26.51
C ASN A 357 9.38 0.46 27.61
N ALA A 358 10.11 1.56 27.41
CA ALA A 358 10.06 2.70 28.32
C ALA A 358 8.65 3.31 28.39
N TYR A 359 7.99 3.47 27.23
CA TYR A 359 6.61 3.96 27.16
C TYR A 359 5.61 2.98 27.79
N LEU A 360 5.71 1.68 27.48
CA LEU A 360 4.87 0.64 28.10
C LEU A 360 5.01 0.61 29.62
N SER A 361 6.25 0.76 30.12
CA SER A 361 6.51 0.83 31.56
C SER A 361 5.88 2.05 32.22
N GLN A 362 5.84 3.20 31.52
CA GLN A 362 5.13 4.39 32.01
C GLN A 362 3.61 4.17 32.07
N LEU A 363 3.04 3.54 31.07
CA LEU A 363 1.62 3.18 31.07
C LEU A 363 1.29 2.22 32.23
N ASN A 364 2.13 1.19 32.42
CA ASN A 364 1.95 0.22 33.50
C ASN A 364 2.06 0.88 34.89
N ALA A 365 2.98 1.81 35.07
CA ALA A 365 3.11 2.57 36.31
C ALA A 365 1.88 3.48 36.60
N ALA A 366 1.15 3.87 35.55
CA ALA A 366 -0.10 4.62 35.66
C ALA A 366 -1.34 3.72 35.81
N GLY A 367 -1.17 2.39 35.92
CA GLY A 367 -2.26 1.42 36.11
C GLY A 367 -2.62 0.66 34.82
N GLY A 368 -1.81 0.76 33.77
CA GLY A 368 -2.05 0.07 32.51
C GLY A 368 -3.15 0.71 31.67
N ILE A 369 -3.78 -0.10 30.83
CA ILE A 369 -4.95 0.28 30.03
C ILE A 369 -6.14 -0.54 30.51
N ASP A 370 -7.23 0.12 30.84
CA ASP A 370 -8.44 -0.50 31.41
C ASP A 370 -8.16 -1.40 32.64
N GLY A 371 -7.09 -1.07 33.38
CA GLY A 371 -6.64 -1.83 34.55
C GLY A 371 -5.76 -3.05 34.25
N GLU A 372 -5.43 -3.29 32.97
CA GLU A 372 -4.54 -4.37 32.58
C GLU A 372 -3.13 -3.84 32.28
N LEU A 373 -2.13 -4.53 32.81
CA LEU A 373 -0.73 -4.24 32.54
C LEU A 373 -0.33 -4.79 31.17
N LEU A 374 0.43 -3.99 30.42
CA LEU A 374 0.88 -4.35 29.08
C LEU A 374 2.23 -5.08 29.15
N PRO A 375 2.39 -6.22 28.47
CA PRO A 375 3.65 -6.94 28.42
C PRO A 375 4.72 -6.13 27.68
N LEU A 376 5.98 -6.32 28.05
CA LEU A 376 7.11 -5.72 27.37
C LEU A 376 7.46 -6.50 26.10
N VAL A 377 7.97 -5.80 25.09
CA VAL A 377 8.43 -6.44 23.84
C VAL A 377 9.87 -6.94 23.96
N SER A 378 10.26 -7.90 23.11
CA SER A 378 11.63 -8.39 23.05
C SER A 378 12.64 -7.25 22.83
N PRO A 379 13.79 -7.24 23.54
CA PRO A 379 14.86 -6.28 23.27
C PRO A 379 15.39 -6.32 21.83
N ASP A 380 15.25 -7.46 21.16
CA ASP A 380 15.70 -7.67 19.78
C ASP A 380 14.68 -7.23 18.72
N ALA A 381 13.50 -6.75 19.14
CA ALA A 381 12.49 -6.23 18.22
C ALA A 381 13.04 -5.04 17.43
N ARG A 382 12.86 -5.08 16.09
CA ARG A 382 13.42 -4.11 15.18
C ARG A 382 12.34 -3.21 14.62
N PHE A 383 12.67 -1.93 14.59
CA PHE A 383 11.81 -0.88 14.06
C PHE A 383 12.62 -0.04 13.07
N ASN A 384 11.97 0.41 12.00
CA ASN A 384 12.47 1.48 11.14
C ASN A 384 13.83 1.19 10.47
N ASP A 385 14.02 -0.06 10.03
CA ASP A 385 15.23 -0.45 9.32
C ASP A 385 15.37 0.30 7.99
N SER A 386 16.52 0.96 7.80
CA SER A 386 16.82 1.67 6.56
C SER A 386 17.20 0.70 5.45
N PHE A 387 16.84 1.07 4.22
CA PHE A 387 17.27 0.35 3.03
C PHE A 387 18.60 0.90 2.51
N GLN A 388 19.53 0.03 2.12
CA GLN A 388 20.80 0.41 1.50
C GLN A 388 21.27 -0.65 0.49
N SER A 389 21.59 -0.24 -0.74
CA SER A 389 22.25 -1.09 -1.74
C SER A 389 23.28 -0.30 -2.53
N LEU A 390 24.49 -0.81 -2.63
CA LEU A 390 25.51 -0.34 -3.56
C LEU A 390 25.78 -1.41 -4.59
N ASP A 391 25.47 -1.09 -5.85
CA ASP A 391 25.73 -1.94 -7.00
C ASP A 391 26.86 -1.34 -7.84
N MET A 392 27.77 -2.18 -8.30
CA MET A 392 28.94 -1.74 -9.08
C MET A 392 29.18 -2.65 -10.27
N ARG A 393 29.52 -2.06 -11.40
CA ARG A 393 29.88 -2.76 -12.63
C ARG A 393 31.19 -2.24 -13.20
N VAL A 394 32.08 -3.16 -13.51
CA VAL A 394 33.31 -2.92 -14.29
C VAL A 394 33.13 -3.56 -15.65
N THR A 395 33.37 -2.81 -16.71
CA THR A 395 33.33 -3.31 -18.10
C THR A 395 34.68 -3.06 -18.75
N LYS A 396 35.23 -4.08 -19.40
CA LYS A 396 36.41 -3.99 -20.25
C LYS A 396 36.01 -4.19 -21.70
N VAL A 397 36.32 -3.22 -22.53
CA VAL A 397 36.08 -3.26 -23.98
C VAL A 397 37.41 -3.47 -24.68
N VAL A 398 37.49 -4.51 -25.52
CA VAL A 398 38.68 -4.85 -26.31
C VAL A 398 38.29 -4.90 -27.79
N PRO A 399 38.84 -4.03 -28.65
CA PRO A 399 38.69 -4.17 -30.08
C PRO A 399 39.51 -5.35 -30.61
N ILE A 400 38.91 -6.22 -31.41
CA ILE A 400 39.52 -7.38 -32.04
C ILE A 400 39.28 -7.30 -33.55
N GLY A 401 40.12 -6.57 -34.25
CA GLY A 401 39.95 -6.31 -35.69
C GLY A 401 38.64 -5.49 -35.91
N LYS A 402 37.65 -6.10 -36.63
CA LYS A 402 36.33 -5.51 -36.84
C LYS A 402 35.34 -5.83 -35.73
N LEU A 403 35.71 -6.70 -34.81
CA LEU A 403 34.87 -7.13 -33.70
C LEU A 403 35.17 -6.29 -32.45
N ARG A 404 34.18 -6.20 -31.57
CA ARG A 404 34.32 -5.55 -30.27
C ARG A 404 33.87 -6.50 -29.17
N LEU A 405 34.81 -6.95 -28.34
CA LEU A 405 34.50 -7.77 -27.17
C LEU A 405 34.35 -6.87 -25.95
N SER A 406 33.18 -6.94 -25.28
CA SER A 406 32.90 -6.29 -24.01
C SER A 406 32.75 -7.37 -22.95
N ALA A 407 33.67 -7.46 -21.99
CA ALA A 407 33.56 -8.32 -20.82
C ALA A 407 33.21 -7.47 -19.61
N PHE A 408 32.32 -7.95 -18.72
CA PHE A 408 31.93 -7.22 -17.52
C PHE A 408 31.83 -8.14 -16.30
N ALA A 409 32.08 -7.53 -15.14
CA ALA A 409 31.77 -8.07 -13.83
C ALA A 409 30.89 -7.06 -13.08
N GLU A 410 29.82 -7.54 -12.47
CA GLU A 410 28.85 -6.74 -11.77
C GLU A 410 28.59 -7.34 -10.39
N VAL A 411 28.63 -6.50 -9.37
CA VAL A 411 28.33 -6.88 -7.97
C VAL A 411 27.12 -6.09 -7.53
N PHE A 412 26.11 -6.81 -7.10
CA PHE A 412 24.91 -6.26 -6.50
C PHE A 412 25.03 -6.31 -4.98
N ASN A 413 24.52 -5.26 -4.30
CA ASN A 413 24.59 -5.13 -2.85
C ASN A 413 26.01 -5.44 -2.31
N LEU A 414 26.98 -4.67 -2.76
CA LEU A 414 28.41 -4.87 -2.46
C LEU A 414 28.68 -5.07 -0.96
N PHE A 415 28.01 -4.33 -0.10
CA PHE A 415 28.18 -4.40 1.34
C PHE A 415 27.41 -5.57 2.00
N ASN A 416 26.62 -6.32 1.22
CA ASN A 416 25.80 -7.42 1.71
C ASN A 416 24.86 -7.01 2.87
N VAL A 417 24.25 -5.84 2.76
CA VAL A 417 23.30 -5.36 3.75
C VAL A 417 22.01 -6.16 3.65
N THR A 418 21.52 -6.68 4.76
CA THR A 418 20.19 -7.29 4.82
C THR A 418 19.14 -6.18 4.86
N ASN A 419 18.49 -5.94 3.73
CA ASN A 419 17.46 -4.93 3.61
C ASN A 419 16.10 -5.50 4.02
N ILE A 420 15.58 -5.09 5.15
CA ILE A 420 14.29 -5.50 5.68
C ILE A 420 13.22 -4.63 5.03
N LEU A 421 12.23 -5.25 4.38
CA LEU A 421 11.11 -4.58 3.73
C LEU A 421 9.82 -4.65 4.55
N GLY A 422 9.72 -5.58 5.48
CA GLY A 422 8.60 -5.70 6.38
C GLY A 422 9.00 -6.41 7.65
N THR A 423 8.44 -5.98 8.76
CA THR A 423 8.54 -6.59 10.07
C THR A 423 7.17 -7.08 10.50
N ASP A 424 7.12 -8.10 11.30
CA ASP A 424 5.86 -8.60 11.83
C ASP A 424 5.26 -7.57 12.80
N THR A 425 4.13 -7.02 12.42
CA THR A 425 3.42 -5.98 13.19
C THR A 425 2.26 -6.54 14.01
N LEU A 426 1.81 -7.75 13.66
CA LEU A 426 0.64 -8.37 14.24
C LEU A 426 0.89 -8.94 15.63
N ASN A 427 2.14 -8.98 16.08
CA ASN A 427 2.53 -9.85 17.14
C ASN A 427 2.93 -9.22 18.46
N TYR A 428 2.68 -7.96 18.64
CA TYR A 428 2.49 -7.54 20.03
C TYR A 428 1.26 -8.26 20.61
N SER A 429 0.30 -8.64 19.75
CA SER A 429 -0.93 -9.37 20.06
C SER A 429 -1.01 -10.81 19.51
N GLY A 430 -0.02 -11.31 18.77
CA GLY A 430 -0.22 -12.47 17.90
C GLY A 430 -0.12 -13.84 18.55
N PHE A 431 -0.63 -14.85 17.84
CA PHE A 431 -0.69 -16.27 18.22
C PHE A 431 0.64 -16.91 18.64
N ALA A 432 1.78 -16.34 18.27
CA ALA A 432 3.09 -16.86 18.59
C ALA A 432 3.70 -16.24 19.85
N ASN A 433 3.07 -15.23 20.43
CA ASN A 433 3.56 -14.59 21.64
C ASN A 433 3.21 -15.43 22.86
N VAL A 434 4.23 -15.88 23.59
CA VAL A 434 4.07 -16.51 24.91
C VAL A 434 4.37 -15.46 25.96
N LEU A 435 3.34 -15.09 26.70
CA LEU A 435 3.49 -14.23 27.86
C LEU A 435 4.07 -15.03 29.04
N VAL A 436 5.27 -14.68 29.45
CA VAL A 436 5.83 -15.16 30.70
C VAL A 436 5.60 -14.10 31.76
N ARG A 437 4.87 -14.47 32.82
CA ARG A 437 4.49 -13.60 33.92
C ARG A 437 4.62 -14.33 35.20
N ASP A 438 5.09 -13.66 36.26
CA ASP A 438 5.00 -14.19 37.61
C ASP A 438 3.54 -14.10 38.10
N SER A 439 2.86 -15.23 38.15
CA SER A 439 1.47 -15.30 38.59
C SER A 439 1.27 -14.91 40.07
N ASN A 440 2.33 -14.77 40.83
CA ASN A 440 2.29 -14.37 42.24
C ASN A 440 2.53 -12.86 42.41
N ASP A 441 2.96 -12.17 41.37
CA ASP A 441 3.15 -10.72 41.39
C ASP A 441 2.14 -10.01 40.43
N PRO A 442 1.07 -9.43 40.98
CA PRO A 442 0.11 -8.70 40.19
C PRO A 442 0.71 -7.48 39.47
N ALA A 443 1.87 -6.98 39.91
CA ALA A 443 2.55 -5.84 39.33
C ALA A 443 3.51 -6.24 38.20
N ASP A 444 3.74 -7.54 37.97
CA ASP A 444 4.56 -8.02 36.86
C ASP A 444 3.79 -7.87 35.51
N PRO A 445 4.18 -6.96 34.62
CA PRO A 445 3.54 -6.82 33.32
C PRO A 445 3.76 -8.02 32.40
N GLY A 446 4.69 -8.91 32.76
CA GLY A 446 5.10 -10.04 31.94
C GLY A 446 6.01 -9.63 30.79
N TYR A 447 6.49 -10.65 30.10
CA TYR A 447 7.40 -10.51 28.98
C TYR A 447 7.01 -11.47 27.84
N LEU A 448 6.99 -10.97 26.60
CA LEU A 448 6.67 -11.77 25.43
C LEU A 448 7.93 -12.48 24.92
N THR A 449 8.03 -13.81 25.11
CA THR A 449 9.25 -14.59 24.88
C THR A 449 9.41 -15.14 23.47
N SER A 450 8.33 -15.39 22.76
CA SER A 450 8.38 -15.91 21.38
C SER A 450 7.73 -14.96 20.41
N SER A 451 7.89 -13.69 20.70
CA SER A 451 7.35 -12.62 19.91
C SER A 451 7.92 -12.63 18.50
N ARG A 452 7.05 -12.76 17.51
CA ARG A 452 7.39 -12.43 16.12
C ARG A 452 7.38 -10.92 15.88
N PHE A 453 6.81 -10.15 16.79
CA PHE A 453 6.77 -8.70 16.73
C PHE A 453 8.17 -8.10 16.55
N GLY A 454 8.34 -7.23 15.57
CA GLY A 454 9.62 -6.66 15.24
C GLY A 454 10.62 -7.63 14.61
N THR A 455 10.22 -8.88 14.28
CA THR A 455 11.06 -9.78 13.51
C THR A 455 10.89 -9.52 12.01
N PRO A 456 11.95 -9.63 11.20
CA PRO A 456 11.83 -9.50 9.76
C PRO A 456 10.95 -10.59 9.16
N VAL A 457 9.87 -10.21 8.45
CA VAL A 457 9.00 -11.13 7.71
C VAL A 457 9.26 -11.08 6.21
N SER A 458 9.83 -9.99 5.72
CA SER A 458 10.27 -9.89 4.33
C SER A 458 11.57 -9.11 4.21
N THR A 459 12.44 -9.58 3.35
CA THR A 459 13.68 -8.91 2.96
C THR A 459 13.65 -8.63 1.47
N ALA A 460 14.47 -7.66 1.02
CA ALA A 460 14.66 -7.43 -0.39
C ALA A 460 15.12 -8.73 -1.06
N GLY A 461 14.33 -9.19 -2.02
CA GLY A 461 14.56 -10.44 -2.76
C GLY A 461 15.13 -10.17 -4.14
N GLY A 462 15.37 -11.26 -4.87
CA GLY A 462 15.92 -11.23 -6.21
C GLY A 462 17.43 -11.49 -6.23
N VAL A 463 17.89 -12.06 -7.33
CA VAL A 463 19.31 -12.41 -7.50
C VAL A 463 20.10 -11.20 -7.95
N PHE A 464 19.48 -10.31 -8.74
CA PHE A 464 20.14 -9.16 -9.36
C PHE A 464 19.36 -7.88 -9.09
N GLY A 465 19.99 -6.91 -8.43
CA GLY A 465 19.42 -5.60 -8.14
C GLY A 465 18.47 -5.57 -6.92
N SER A 466 17.83 -4.44 -6.73
CA SER A 466 16.79 -4.22 -5.71
C SER A 466 17.19 -4.49 -4.25
N GLY A 467 18.49 -4.51 -3.92
CA GLY A 467 18.98 -4.66 -2.55
C GLY A 467 18.86 -6.06 -1.94
N GLY A 468 18.65 -7.09 -2.78
CA GLY A 468 18.72 -8.49 -2.37
C GLY A 468 20.10 -8.92 -1.84
N PRO A 469 20.31 -10.20 -1.54
CA PRO A 469 21.61 -10.71 -1.11
C PRO A 469 22.71 -10.34 -2.09
N ARG A 470 23.95 -10.18 -1.59
CA ARG A 470 25.07 -9.89 -2.47
C ARG A 470 25.22 -10.96 -3.57
N ALA A 471 25.19 -10.52 -4.82
CA ALA A 471 25.33 -11.38 -5.99
C ALA A 471 26.43 -10.86 -6.90
N LEU A 472 27.09 -11.79 -7.60
CA LEU A 472 28.10 -11.50 -8.62
C LEU A 472 27.60 -12.02 -9.96
N GLN A 473 27.66 -11.17 -10.97
CA GLN A 473 27.42 -11.55 -12.36
C GLN A 473 28.67 -11.28 -13.20
N ILE A 474 29.02 -12.22 -14.05
CA ILE A 474 30.09 -12.07 -15.05
C ILE A 474 29.47 -12.36 -16.40
N GLY A 475 29.81 -11.54 -17.40
CA GLY A 475 29.31 -11.72 -18.75
C GLY A 475 30.24 -11.14 -19.80
N ALA A 476 30.01 -11.56 -21.04
CA ALA A 476 30.73 -11.05 -22.20
C ALA A 476 29.73 -10.86 -23.38
N ARG A 477 30.00 -9.84 -24.18
CA ARG A 477 29.25 -9.52 -25.41
C ARG A 477 30.18 -9.29 -26.54
N LEU A 478 29.97 -9.97 -27.66
CA LEU A 478 30.67 -9.77 -28.91
C LEU A 478 29.79 -9.01 -29.90
N GLU A 479 30.30 -7.90 -30.38
CA GLU A 479 29.66 -7.06 -31.42
C GLU A 479 30.47 -7.19 -32.70
N PHE A 480 29.77 -7.35 -33.83
CA PHE A 480 30.35 -7.52 -35.17
C PHE A 480 29.70 -6.61 -36.20
#